data_0aaadad659742e25367544ecd4e93979
#
_entry.id   0aaadad659742e25367544ecd4e93979
#
_cell.length_a   1.000
_cell.length_b   1.000
_cell.length_c   1.000
_cell.angle_alpha   90.00
_cell.angle_beta   90.00
_cell.angle_gamma   90.00
#
_symmetry.space_group_name_H-M   'P 1'
#
loop_
_entity.id
_entity.type
_entity.pdbx_description
1 polymer ?
#
loop_
_entity_poly.entity_id
_entity_poly.type
_entity_poly.pdbx_seq_one_letter_code
_entity_poly.pdbx_strand_id
1 'polypeptide(L)'
;ALTLGAYLDPAGNPRPDVLVRLPFASFNRHGLVCGATGTGKTRTLQLLAEQLSAAGVAVFLTDIKGDLSGLCEAGTASDKLTARTRALGQEWTGASFSLHLYSLTETTGVPLRSTVEDFGALLLARALKLNDTQESALALVFAWAEQENLRLYTLEDLREVLHYLTTDGKAELSGIGGVSTATAGVILREVSALAAQGGDVFFQRPSFSPSELIAHEGERGVISALELPDVRDMPELFSTFTMWVLSRLFSDLPEVGDTPLPRLVFFFDEAHLLFSGASRNFVDEVTRVVRLIRSKGVGVFFVTQTPQDIPESVLAQLGTRIHHALRAHTPKDVKVLNETAKTFPFSPLDIAAVLPALGTGEAVVTGLGDDGRAQLFSQQLEGTSFP
;
A
#
# COMPACT_ATOMS: atom_id res chain seq x y z
N ALA A 1 13.83 17.02 -6.44
CA ALA A 1 12.78 16.46 -7.28
C ALA A 1 13.23 15.12 -7.81
N LEU A 2 12.30 14.20 -7.97
CA LEU A 2 12.49 12.89 -8.57
C LEU A 2 12.27 13.00 -10.08
N THR A 3 13.15 12.41 -10.90
CA THR A 3 13.02 12.40 -12.36
C THR A 3 12.32 11.10 -12.79
N LEU A 4 11.21 11.26 -13.53
CA LEU A 4 10.44 10.12 -14.02
C LEU A 4 10.90 9.67 -15.42
N GLY A 5 11.30 10.61 -16.27
CA GLY A 5 11.69 10.30 -17.64
C GLY A 5 11.70 11.54 -18.53
N ALA A 6 11.78 11.32 -19.84
CA ALA A 6 11.73 12.36 -20.85
C ALA A 6 10.28 12.60 -21.31
N TYR A 7 9.95 13.86 -21.63
CA TYR A 7 8.69 14.23 -22.23
C TYR A 7 8.57 13.60 -23.63
N LEU A 8 7.37 13.15 -23.99
CA LEU A 8 7.05 12.70 -25.35
C LEU A 8 6.40 13.87 -26.14
N ASP A 9 6.95 14.16 -27.32
CA ASP A 9 6.34 15.11 -28.23
C ASP A 9 5.02 14.56 -28.82
N PRO A 10 4.20 15.36 -29.52
CA PRO A 10 2.97 14.89 -30.13
C PRO A 10 3.15 13.77 -31.17
N ALA A 11 4.35 13.58 -31.68
CA ALA A 11 4.69 12.48 -32.61
C ALA A 11 5.11 11.19 -31.86
N GLY A 12 5.19 11.24 -30.52
CA GLY A 12 5.59 10.12 -29.67
C GLY A 12 7.13 9.95 -29.52
N ASN A 13 7.92 10.95 -29.89
CA ASN A 13 9.36 10.89 -29.74
C ASN A 13 9.80 11.46 -28.39
N PRO A 14 10.75 10.81 -27.69
CA PRO A 14 11.27 11.34 -26.44
C PRO A 14 12.09 12.62 -26.67
N ARG A 15 11.90 13.61 -25.79
CA ARG A 15 12.62 14.87 -25.73
C ARG A 15 13.58 14.84 -24.54
N PRO A 16 14.81 14.39 -24.70
CA PRO A 16 15.77 14.27 -23.62
C PRO A 16 16.17 15.62 -22.99
N ASP A 17 15.93 16.72 -23.70
CA ASP A 17 16.09 18.09 -23.23
C ASP A 17 14.96 18.55 -22.28
N VAL A 18 13.85 17.81 -22.20
CA VAL A 18 12.68 18.13 -21.38
C VAL A 18 12.36 16.94 -20.44
N LEU A 19 12.89 17.00 -19.24
CA LEU A 19 12.68 15.95 -18.24
C LEU A 19 11.43 16.22 -17.41
N VAL A 20 10.63 15.17 -17.19
CA VAL A 20 9.46 15.19 -16.31
C VAL A 20 9.91 14.88 -14.90
N ARG A 21 9.70 15.82 -13.99
CA ARG A 21 10.12 15.73 -12.59
C ARG A 21 8.94 15.93 -11.66
N LEU A 22 8.92 15.16 -10.58
CA LEU A 22 8.00 15.34 -9.46
C LEU A 22 8.75 15.88 -8.23
N PRO A 23 8.28 16.95 -7.61
CA PRO A 23 8.84 17.39 -6.33
C PRO A 23 8.70 16.28 -5.28
N PHE A 24 9.69 16.07 -4.43
CA PHE A 24 9.58 15.08 -3.34
C PHE A 24 8.40 15.37 -2.41
N ALA A 25 8.08 16.64 -2.17
CA ALA A 25 6.92 17.04 -1.38
C ALA A 25 5.58 16.53 -1.94
N SER A 26 5.49 16.25 -3.25
CA SER A 26 4.29 15.69 -3.88
C SER A 26 3.98 14.27 -3.36
N PHE A 27 4.98 13.55 -2.87
CA PHE A 27 4.78 12.20 -2.35
C PHE A 27 4.05 12.18 -1.01
N ASN A 28 4.03 13.28 -0.24
CA ASN A 28 3.15 13.43 0.92
C ASN A 28 1.67 13.54 0.54
N ARG A 29 1.36 13.85 -0.72
CA ARG A 29 -0.01 14.07 -1.21
C ARG A 29 -0.62 12.83 -1.83
N HIS A 30 -0.05 11.67 -1.52
CA HIS A 30 -0.47 10.35 -1.97
C HIS A 30 -0.55 10.23 -3.50
N GLY A 31 -0.68 9.00 -3.99
CA GLY A 31 -0.72 8.82 -5.44
C GLY A 31 -1.28 7.48 -5.91
N LEU A 32 -1.44 7.41 -7.22
CA LEU A 32 -1.88 6.24 -7.96
C LEU A 32 -0.88 5.93 -9.07
N VAL A 33 -0.45 4.68 -9.16
CA VAL A 33 0.23 4.13 -10.35
C VAL A 33 -0.70 3.09 -10.97
N CYS A 34 -1.16 3.36 -12.18
CA CYS A 34 -2.19 2.55 -12.82
C CYS A 34 -1.78 2.12 -14.22
N GLY A 35 -2.23 0.94 -14.67
CA GLY A 35 -2.03 0.47 -16.04
C GLY A 35 -2.17 -1.03 -16.18
N ALA A 36 -2.41 -1.51 -17.38
CA ALA A 36 -2.54 -2.93 -17.67
C ALA A 36 -1.25 -3.71 -17.35
N THR A 37 -1.36 -5.03 -17.26
CA THR A 37 -0.19 -5.90 -17.05
C THR A 37 0.84 -5.72 -18.16
N GLY A 38 2.12 -5.67 -17.80
CA GLY A 38 3.25 -5.54 -18.74
C GLY A 38 3.45 -4.12 -19.32
N THR A 39 2.76 -3.10 -18.82
CA THR A 39 2.89 -1.72 -19.32
C THR A 39 4.02 -0.91 -18.65
N GLY A 40 4.60 -1.41 -17.53
CA GLY A 40 5.73 -0.78 -16.88
C GLY A 40 5.50 -0.38 -15.41
N LYS A 41 4.35 -0.72 -14.78
CA LYS A 41 4.05 -0.36 -13.39
C LYS A 41 5.15 -0.74 -12.40
N THR A 42 5.60 -2.01 -12.42
CA THR A 42 6.65 -2.48 -11.51
C THR A 42 7.95 -1.67 -11.69
N ARG A 43 8.32 -1.35 -12.95
CA ARG A 43 9.51 -0.51 -13.20
C ARG A 43 9.34 0.92 -12.69
N THR A 44 8.14 1.48 -12.81
CA THR A 44 7.85 2.78 -12.19
C THR A 44 7.98 2.71 -10.68
N LEU A 45 7.42 1.67 -10.05
CA LEU A 45 7.50 1.47 -8.61
C LEU A 45 8.96 1.39 -8.15
N GLN A 46 9.78 0.60 -8.85
CA GLN A 46 11.21 0.46 -8.60
C GLN A 46 11.95 1.80 -8.77
N LEU A 47 11.69 2.54 -9.86
CA LEU A 47 12.29 3.87 -10.12
C LEU A 47 11.94 4.88 -9.01
N LEU A 48 10.70 4.87 -8.53
CA LEU A 48 10.27 5.74 -7.44
C LEU A 48 10.96 5.36 -6.13
N ALA A 49 11.01 4.06 -5.81
CA ALA A 49 11.60 3.54 -4.59
C ALA A 49 13.10 3.88 -4.50
N GLU A 50 13.88 3.64 -5.57
CA GLU A 50 15.31 3.90 -5.57
C GLU A 50 15.65 5.39 -5.46
N GLN A 51 14.90 6.27 -6.14
CA GLN A 51 15.15 7.70 -6.06
C GLN A 51 14.71 8.31 -4.72
N LEU A 52 13.61 7.81 -4.13
CA LEU A 52 13.18 8.20 -2.79
C LEU A 52 14.22 7.77 -1.75
N SER A 53 14.68 6.52 -1.81
CA SER A 53 15.72 5.99 -0.93
C SER A 53 17.02 6.81 -1.06
N ALA A 54 17.47 7.09 -2.28
CA ALA A 54 18.66 7.90 -2.54
C ALA A 54 18.54 9.33 -1.99
N ALA A 55 17.32 9.86 -1.87
CA ALA A 55 17.04 11.18 -1.30
C ALA A 55 16.87 11.16 0.23
N GLY A 56 17.06 10.02 0.90
CA GLY A 56 16.91 9.88 2.34
C GLY A 56 15.46 9.64 2.80
N VAL A 57 14.57 9.19 1.91
CA VAL A 57 13.19 8.85 2.25
C VAL A 57 13.07 7.35 2.44
N ALA A 58 12.56 6.90 3.60
CA ALA A 58 12.26 5.50 3.82
C ALA A 58 11.11 5.05 2.89
N VAL A 59 11.16 3.83 2.40
CA VAL A 59 10.16 3.28 1.47
C VAL A 59 9.65 1.95 1.99
N PHE A 60 8.34 1.74 1.93
CA PHE A 60 7.72 0.45 2.19
C PHE A 60 6.98 -0.03 0.94
N LEU A 61 7.26 -1.25 0.54
CA LEU A 61 6.70 -1.89 -0.65
C LEU A 61 5.96 -3.16 -0.26
N THR A 62 4.81 -3.42 -0.86
CA THR A 62 4.22 -4.76 -0.83
C THR A 62 4.60 -5.50 -2.10
N ASP A 63 5.17 -6.69 -1.96
CA ASP A 63 5.64 -7.51 -3.07
C ASP A 63 4.88 -8.84 -3.11
N ILE A 64 3.88 -8.91 -3.99
CA ILE A 64 3.04 -10.10 -4.17
C ILE A 64 3.65 -11.08 -5.18
N LYS A 65 4.54 -10.57 -6.04
CA LYS A 65 5.11 -11.34 -7.16
C LYS A 65 6.53 -11.81 -6.90
N GLY A 66 7.21 -11.25 -5.88
CA GLY A 66 8.60 -11.52 -5.59
C GLY A 66 9.56 -10.90 -6.62
N ASP A 67 9.15 -9.82 -7.30
CA ASP A 67 9.94 -9.17 -8.35
C ASP A 67 10.61 -7.85 -7.89
N LEU A 68 10.50 -7.50 -6.61
CA LEU A 68 11.11 -6.31 -6.01
C LEU A 68 12.38 -6.60 -5.22
N SER A 69 12.63 -7.86 -4.85
CA SER A 69 13.84 -8.26 -4.11
C SER A 69 15.15 -7.94 -4.83
N GLY A 70 15.12 -7.83 -6.17
CA GLY A 70 16.26 -7.41 -6.98
C GLY A 70 16.81 -6.01 -6.70
N LEU A 71 16.09 -5.16 -5.93
CA LEU A 71 16.55 -3.83 -5.52
C LEU A 71 17.86 -3.85 -4.70
N CYS A 72 18.19 -4.96 -4.05
CA CYS A 72 19.43 -5.11 -3.30
C CYS A 72 20.66 -5.39 -4.19
N GLU A 73 20.46 -5.70 -5.49
CA GLU A 73 21.54 -6.02 -6.41
C GLU A 73 21.72 -4.93 -7.47
N ALA A 74 22.97 -4.59 -7.77
CA ALA A 74 23.26 -3.62 -8.82
C ALA A 74 22.97 -4.20 -10.20
N GLY A 75 22.19 -3.48 -11.01
CA GLY A 75 21.87 -3.89 -12.37
C GLY A 75 23.09 -3.97 -13.27
N THR A 76 23.02 -4.86 -14.26
CA THR A 76 24.04 -5.01 -15.29
C THR A 76 23.61 -4.33 -16.58
N ALA A 77 24.53 -3.54 -17.18
CA ALA A 77 24.25 -2.89 -18.45
C ALA A 77 23.99 -3.92 -19.56
N SER A 78 23.00 -3.64 -20.39
CA SER A 78 22.75 -4.35 -21.64
C SER A 78 22.64 -3.37 -22.81
N ASP A 79 22.91 -3.82 -24.01
CA ASP A 79 22.83 -2.95 -25.21
C ASP A 79 21.46 -2.30 -25.35
N LYS A 80 20.40 -3.06 -25.08
CA LYS A 80 19.03 -2.56 -25.13
C LYS A 80 18.78 -1.48 -24.07
N LEU A 81 19.22 -1.71 -22.84
CA LEU A 81 19.07 -0.75 -21.74
C LEU A 81 19.87 0.52 -22.01
N THR A 82 21.14 0.37 -22.42
CA THR A 82 22.02 1.50 -22.75
C THR A 82 21.50 2.32 -23.91
N ALA A 83 20.98 1.69 -24.97
CA ALA A 83 20.37 2.39 -26.10
C ALA A 83 19.12 3.18 -25.66
N ARG A 84 18.25 2.57 -24.82
CA ARG A 84 17.04 3.23 -24.31
C ARG A 84 17.39 4.42 -23.42
N THR A 85 18.24 4.24 -22.42
CA THR A 85 18.58 5.31 -21.46
C THR A 85 19.29 6.47 -22.15
N ARG A 86 20.17 6.18 -23.14
CA ARG A 86 20.80 7.21 -23.98
C ARG A 86 19.77 8.01 -24.79
N ALA A 87 18.76 7.35 -25.34
CA ALA A 87 17.67 8.04 -26.07
C ALA A 87 16.84 8.95 -25.16
N LEU A 88 16.79 8.67 -23.86
CA LEU A 88 16.11 9.48 -22.84
C LEU A 88 17.03 10.55 -22.22
N GLY A 89 18.28 10.64 -22.61
CA GLY A 89 19.26 11.57 -22.03
C GLY A 89 19.72 11.16 -20.62
N GLN A 90 19.56 9.90 -20.25
CA GLN A 90 19.96 9.35 -18.96
C GLN A 90 21.36 8.74 -19.03
N GLU A 91 22.25 9.11 -18.11
CA GLU A 91 23.50 8.40 -17.83
C GLU A 91 23.20 7.27 -16.83
N TRP A 92 22.94 6.07 -17.34
CA TRP A 92 22.57 4.94 -16.51
C TRP A 92 23.78 4.26 -15.88
N THR A 93 23.70 4.01 -14.57
CA THR A 93 24.65 3.19 -13.82
C THR A 93 23.88 2.24 -12.90
N GLY A 94 24.36 0.99 -12.78
CA GLY A 94 23.80 0.05 -11.81
C GLY A 94 24.08 0.51 -10.39
N ALA A 95 23.07 0.39 -9.53
CA ALA A 95 23.18 0.68 -8.10
C ALA A 95 22.40 -0.37 -7.29
N SER A 96 22.83 -0.59 -6.04
CA SER A 96 22.15 -1.41 -5.06
C SER A 96 21.62 -0.54 -3.92
N PHE A 97 20.55 -1.01 -3.29
CA PHE A 97 19.89 -0.31 -2.19
C PHE A 97 19.76 -1.23 -0.98
N SER A 98 19.76 -0.64 0.22
CA SER A 98 19.49 -1.39 1.45
C SER A 98 18.04 -1.85 1.43
N LEU A 99 17.84 -3.16 1.50
CA LEU A 99 16.54 -3.80 1.43
C LEU A 99 16.30 -4.68 2.66
N HIS A 100 15.24 -4.37 3.42
CA HIS A 100 14.75 -5.21 4.48
C HIS A 100 13.57 -6.04 3.99
N LEU A 101 13.66 -7.35 4.06
CA LEU A 101 12.60 -8.26 3.65
C LEU A 101 11.78 -8.69 4.85
N TYR A 102 10.47 -8.49 4.77
CA TYR A 102 9.49 -8.85 5.79
C TYR A 102 8.46 -9.84 5.23
N SER A 103 7.82 -10.58 6.11
CA SER A 103 6.69 -11.46 5.79
C SER A 103 5.60 -11.41 6.87
N LEU A 104 4.40 -11.86 6.55
CA LEU A 104 3.34 -12.13 7.55
C LEU A 104 3.36 -13.59 8.04
N THR A 105 4.17 -14.42 7.38
CA THR A 105 4.39 -15.83 7.68
C THR A 105 5.90 -16.06 7.84
N GLU A 106 6.32 -17.25 8.22
CA GLU A 106 7.76 -17.58 8.32
C GLU A 106 8.39 -18.09 7.02
N THR A 107 7.74 -17.85 5.88
CA THR A 107 8.19 -18.39 4.61
C THR A 107 9.40 -17.66 4.02
N THR A 108 9.41 -16.33 4.12
CA THR A 108 10.47 -15.47 3.56
C THR A 108 10.63 -14.21 4.42
N GLY A 109 11.87 -13.73 4.57
CA GLY A 109 12.16 -12.51 5.31
C GLY A 109 11.94 -12.59 6.84
N VAL A 110 11.93 -11.44 7.48
CA VAL A 110 11.67 -11.31 8.93
C VAL A 110 10.16 -11.24 9.16
N PRO A 111 9.58 -12.12 9.99
CA PRO A 111 8.15 -12.08 10.23
C PRO A 111 7.77 -10.80 11.00
N LEU A 112 6.84 -10.03 10.44
CA LEU A 112 6.17 -8.95 11.14
C LEU A 112 5.14 -9.55 12.09
N ARG A 113 5.15 -9.10 13.34
CA ARG A 113 4.28 -9.63 14.38
C ARG A 113 3.51 -8.51 15.07
N SER A 114 2.32 -8.82 15.52
CA SER A 114 1.50 -7.98 16.39
C SER A 114 0.89 -8.84 17.50
N THR A 115 0.52 -8.23 18.61
CA THR A 115 -0.34 -8.90 19.57
C THR A 115 -1.80 -8.71 19.18
N VAL A 116 -2.67 -9.59 19.67
CA VAL A 116 -4.12 -9.46 19.47
C VAL A 116 -4.62 -8.14 20.07
N GLU A 117 -4.12 -7.75 21.25
CA GLU A 117 -4.49 -6.48 21.90
C GLU A 117 -4.02 -5.25 21.11
N ASP A 118 -2.79 -5.26 20.56
CA ASP A 118 -2.26 -4.15 19.76
C ASP A 118 -3.00 -4.01 18.43
N PHE A 119 -3.45 -5.13 17.86
CA PHE A 119 -4.22 -5.14 16.62
C PHE A 119 -5.63 -4.57 16.84
N GLY A 120 -6.23 -4.90 17.98
CA GLY A 120 -7.51 -4.39 18.43
C GLY A 120 -8.72 -5.13 17.86
N ALA A 121 -9.85 -5.01 18.55
CA ALA A 121 -11.08 -5.74 18.23
C ALA A 121 -11.62 -5.45 16.83
N LEU A 122 -11.61 -4.17 16.41
CA LEU A 122 -12.17 -3.75 15.11
C LEU A 122 -11.42 -4.37 13.92
N LEU A 123 -10.09 -4.28 13.93
CA LEU A 123 -9.27 -4.82 12.85
C LEU A 123 -9.29 -6.35 12.87
N LEU A 124 -9.31 -6.96 14.07
CA LEU A 124 -9.41 -8.40 14.18
C LEU A 124 -10.77 -8.91 13.71
N ALA A 125 -11.89 -8.23 14.04
CA ALA A 125 -13.22 -8.57 13.53
C ALA A 125 -13.24 -8.55 11.99
N ARG A 126 -12.54 -7.59 11.39
CA ARG A 126 -12.38 -7.53 9.93
C ARG A 126 -11.59 -8.72 9.38
N ALA A 127 -10.44 -9.07 9.99
CA ALA A 127 -9.64 -10.23 9.59
C ALA A 127 -10.43 -11.55 9.70
N LEU A 128 -11.31 -11.64 10.70
CA LEU A 128 -12.18 -12.78 10.96
C LEU A 128 -13.50 -12.76 10.14
N LYS A 129 -13.72 -11.75 9.28
CA LYS A 129 -14.95 -11.59 8.48
C LYS A 129 -16.25 -11.59 9.32
N LEU A 130 -16.19 -11.01 10.51
CA LEU A 130 -17.32 -10.95 11.43
C LEU A 130 -18.39 -9.94 10.95
N ASN A 131 -19.66 -10.24 11.23
CA ASN A 131 -20.74 -9.29 11.05
C ASN A 131 -20.84 -8.34 12.27
N ASP A 132 -21.68 -7.29 12.17
CA ASP A 132 -21.81 -6.23 13.17
C ASP A 132 -22.12 -6.77 14.59
N THR A 133 -22.95 -7.82 14.70
CA THR A 133 -23.27 -8.45 16.00
C THR A 133 -22.05 -9.17 16.58
N GLN A 134 -21.31 -9.87 15.77
CA GLN A 134 -20.10 -10.61 16.16
C GLN A 134 -18.94 -9.65 16.47
N GLU A 135 -18.80 -8.57 15.70
CA GLU A 135 -17.85 -7.48 15.96
C GLU A 135 -18.13 -6.83 17.33
N SER A 136 -19.41 -6.49 17.61
CA SER A 136 -19.81 -5.94 18.90
C SER A 136 -19.53 -6.90 20.05
N ALA A 137 -19.76 -8.22 19.85
CA ALA A 137 -19.44 -9.22 20.84
C ALA A 137 -17.93 -9.35 21.09
N LEU A 138 -17.13 -9.32 20.02
CA LEU A 138 -15.65 -9.32 20.13
C LEU A 138 -15.16 -8.07 20.88
N ALA A 139 -15.72 -6.90 20.58
CA ALA A 139 -15.39 -5.66 21.30
C ALA A 139 -15.67 -5.74 22.79
N LEU A 140 -16.78 -6.37 23.21
CA LEU A 140 -17.08 -6.63 24.62
C LEU A 140 -16.04 -7.55 25.27
N VAL A 141 -15.57 -8.56 24.59
CA VAL A 141 -14.52 -9.46 25.08
C VAL A 141 -13.22 -8.71 25.32
N PHE A 142 -12.81 -7.83 24.40
CA PHE A 142 -11.62 -6.99 24.59
C PHE A 142 -11.78 -6.02 25.75
N ALA A 143 -12.93 -5.36 25.87
CA ALA A 143 -13.20 -4.43 26.97
C ALA A 143 -13.18 -5.13 28.33
N TRP A 144 -13.73 -6.35 28.40
CA TRP A 144 -13.69 -7.17 29.63
C TRP A 144 -12.25 -7.58 29.95
N ALA A 145 -11.48 -8.07 28.99
CA ALA A 145 -10.08 -8.44 29.20
C ALA A 145 -9.23 -7.27 29.71
N GLU A 146 -9.45 -6.06 29.14
CA GLU A 146 -8.79 -4.84 29.59
C GLU A 146 -9.18 -4.48 31.05
N GLN A 147 -10.46 -4.57 31.40
CA GLN A 147 -10.95 -4.32 32.76
C GLN A 147 -10.35 -5.29 33.77
N GLU A 148 -10.21 -6.56 33.41
CA GLU A 148 -9.60 -7.61 34.24
C GLU A 148 -8.07 -7.61 34.20
N ASN A 149 -7.44 -6.69 33.46
CA ASN A 149 -6.00 -6.62 33.23
C ASN A 149 -5.41 -7.90 32.60
N LEU A 150 -6.21 -8.62 31.82
CA LEU A 150 -5.78 -9.76 31.04
C LEU A 150 -5.18 -9.32 29.73
N ARG A 151 -4.01 -9.86 29.39
CA ARG A 151 -3.32 -9.53 28.17
C ARG A 151 -3.67 -10.52 27.06
N LEU A 152 -4.11 -10.01 25.93
CA LEU A 152 -4.41 -10.79 24.73
C LEU A 152 -3.24 -10.71 23.75
N TYR A 153 -2.24 -11.56 23.93
CA TYR A 153 -1.06 -11.55 23.05
C TYR A 153 -1.26 -12.39 21.80
N THR A 154 -1.87 -13.56 21.96
CA THR A 154 -2.00 -14.58 20.92
C THR A 154 -3.46 -14.88 20.61
N LEU A 155 -3.71 -15.56 19.49
CA LEU A 155 -5.05 -16.07 19.18
C LEU A 155 -5.52 -17.12 20.21
N GLU A 156 -4.59 -17.84 20.86
CA GLU A 156 -4.95 -18.79 21.92
C GLU A 156 -5.46 -18.09 23.17
N ASP A 157 -4.81 -16.97 23.59
CA ASP A 157 -5.30 -16.15 24.71
C ASP A 157 -6.75 -15.70 24.47
N LEU A 158 -7.05 -15.27 23.25
CA LEU A 158 -8.41 -14.86 22.88
C LEU A 158 -9.40 -16.05 22.93
N ARG A 159 -8.98 -17.24 22.49
CA ARG A 159 -9.83 -18.45 22.54
C ARG A 159 -10.13 -18.85 23.98
N GLU A 160 -9.15 -18.83 24.85
CA GLU A 160 -9.33 -19.14 26.27
C GLU A 160 -10.29 -18.16 26.95
N VAL A 161 -10.15 -16.85 26.71
CA VAL A 161 -11.07 -15.84 27.24
C VAL A 161 -12.48 -16.03 26.70
N LEU A 162 -12.65 -16.26 25.40
CA LEU A 162 -13.96 -16.53 24.80
C LEU A 162 -14.61 -17.79 25.39
N HIS A 163 -13.83 -18.82 25.63
CA HIS A 163 -14.31 -20.04 26.27
C HIS A 163 -14.77 -19.79 27.69
N TYR A 164 -13.96 -19.10 28.51
CA TYR A 164 -14.30 -18.73 29.88
C TYR A 164 -15.60 -17.93 29.95
N LEU A 165 -15.72 -16.86 29.14
CA LEU A 165 -16.89 -15.98 29.12
C LEU A 165 -18.19 -16.64 28.64
N THR A 166 -18.10 -17.80 28.02
CA THR A 166 -19.28 -18.57 27.56
C THR A 166 -19.60 -19.77 28.46
N THR A 167 -18.74 -20.06 29.42
CA THR A 167 -18.88 -21.15 30.40
C THR A 167 -18.94 -20.59 31.84
N ASP A 168 -17.82 -20.59 32.55
CA ASP A 168 -17.73 -20.26 33.97
C ASP A 168 -17.94 -18.75 34.24
N GLY A 169 -17.44 -17.88 33.33
CA GLY A 169 -17.56 -16.42 33.42
C GLY A 169 -18.81 -15.84 32.75
N LYS A 170 -19.78 -16.65 32.37
CA LYS A 170 -20.97 -16.21 31.59
C LYS A 170 -21.75 -15.08 32.28
N ALA A 171 -21.76 -15.06 33.61
CA ALA A 171 -22.46 -14.03 34.38
C ALA A 171 -21.77 -12.66 34.31
N GLU A 172 -20.47 -12.58 34.04
CA GLU A 172 -19.67 -11.36 34.08
C GLU A 172 -20.07 -10.36 32.98
N LEU A 173 -20.46 -10.84 31.80
CA LEU A 173 -20.92 -10.01 30.69
C LEU A 173 -22.45 -9.79 30.68
N SER A 174 -23.20 -10.41 31.59
CA SER A 174 -24.68 -10.35 31.57
C SER A 174 -25.24 -8.93 31.77
N GLY A 175 -24.49 -8.09 32.51
CA GLY A 175 -24.87 -6.70 32.78
C GLY A 175 -24.65 -5.72 31.63
N ILE A 176 -23.87 -6.09 30.63
CA ILE A 176 -23.48 -5.24 29.48
C ILE A 176 -23.88 -5.81 28.11
N GLY A 177 -24.82 -6.78 28.10
CA GLY A 177 -25.39 -7.35 26.88
C GLY A 177 -24.98 -8.78 26.60
N GLY A 178 -23.95 -9.31 27.25
CA GLY A 178 -23.50 -10.70 27.15
C GLY A 178 -22.97 -11.08 25.75
N VAL A 179 -22.35 -12.25 25.71
CA VAL A 179 -21.98 -12.91 24.45
C VAL A 179 -22.73 -14.25 24.37
N SER A 180 -23.55 -14.42 23.35
CA SER A 180 -24.25 -15.69 23.17
C SER A 180 -23.28 -16.80 22.82
N THR A 181 -23.54 -18.03 23.28
CA THR A 181 -22.74 -19.21 22.92
C THR A 181 -22.67 -19.41 21.41
N ALA A 182 -23.75 -19.08 20.67
CA ALA A 182 -23.78 -19.18 19.22
C ALA A 182 -22.82 -18.16 18.57
N THR A 183 -22.82 -16.92 19.03
CA THR A 183 -21.92 -15.86 18.54
C THR A 183 -20.45 -16.20 18.84
N ALA A 184 -20.15 -16.60 20.08
CA ALA A 184 -18.82 -17.04 20.46
C ALA A 184 -18.33 -18.24 19.64
N GLY A 185 -19.23 -19.19 19.37
CA GLY A 185 -18.92 -20.34 18.53
C GLY A 185 -18.56 -19.98 17.09
N VAL A 186 -19.14 -18.89 16.52
CA VAL A 186 -18.70 -18.36 15.22
C VAL A 186 -17.31 -17.77 15.35
N ILE A 187 -17.08 -16.85 16.30
CA ILE A 187 -15.78 -16.20 16.50
C ILE A 187 -14.68 -17.24 16.69
N LEU A 188 -14.90 -18.26 17.52
CA LEU A 188 -13.93 -19.34 17.76
C LEU A 188 -13.57 -20.13 16.50
N ARG A 189 -14.54 -20.38 15.61
CA ARG A 189 -14.26 -21.06 14.32
C ARG A 189 -13.41 -20.17 13.40
N GLU A 190 -13.73 -18.90 13.31
CA GLU A 190 -12.98 -17.96 12.46
C GLU A 190 -11.56 -17.72 13.01
N VAL A 191 -11.39 -17.63 14.33
CA VAL A 191 -10.07 -17.57 14.99
C VAL A 191 -9.26 -18.83 14.66
N SER A 192 -9.89 -20.01 14.73
CA SER A 192 -9.20 -21.27 14.41
C SER A 192 -8.84 -21.38 12.93
N ALA A 193 -9.70 -20.86 12.03
CA ALA A 193 -9.41 -20.79 10.61
C ALA A 193 -8.25 -19.83 10.30
N LEU A 194 -8.22 -18.67 10.95
CA LEU A 194 -7.13 -17.70 10.81
C LEU A 194 -5.80 -18.27 11.34
N ALA A 195 -5.82 -18.95 12.48
CA ALA A 195 -4.66 -19.65 13.04
C ALA A 195 -4.09 -20.68 12.05
N ALA A 196 -4.96 -21.53 11.47
CA ALA A 196 -4.58 -22.54 10.49
C ALA A 196 -3.99 -21.95 9.19
N GLN A 197 -4.30 -20.69 8.88
CA GLN A 197 -3.76 -19.95 7.75
C GLN A 197 -2.44 -19.19 8.07
N GLY A 198 -1.85 -19.37 9.24
CA GLY A 198 -0.61 -18.71 9.65
C GLY A 198 -0.81 -17.52 10.58
N GLY A 199 -2.04 -17.23 11.01
CA GLY A 199 -2.33 -16.17 11.97
C GLY A 199 -1.55 -16.35 13.30
N ASP A 200 -1.25 -17.57 13.70
CA ASP A 200 -0.45 -17.86 14.89
C ASP A 200 1.00 -17.36 14.77
N VAL A 201 1.53 -17.24 13.56
CA VAL A 201 2.86 -16.66 13.32
C VAL A 201 2.81 -15.13 13.47
N PHE A 202 1.74 -14.51 12.98
CA PHE A 202 1.56 -13.08 13.03
C PHE A 202 1.21 -12.59 14.45
N PHE A 203 0.26 -13.26 15.13
CA PHE A 203 -0.19 -12.85 16.47
C PHE A 203 0.70 -13.41 17.55
N GLN A 204 1.87 -12.80 17.75
CA GLN A 204 2.89 -13.18 18.75
C GLN A 204 3.68 -11.98 19.25
N ARG A 205 4.43 -12.21 20.33
CA ARG A 205 5.46 -11.28 20.82
C ARG A 205 6.85 -11.61 20.23
N PRO A 206 7.73 -10.60 20.11
CA PRO A 206 7.49 -9.17 20.33
C PRO A 206 6.65 -8.56 19.20
N SER A 207 5.84 -7.56 19.55
CA SER A 207 5.10 -6.78 18.57
C SER A 207 6.05 -5.87 17.77
N PHE A 208 5.90 -5.84 16.46
CA PHE A 208 6.63 -4.94 15.57
C PHE A 208 6.15 -3.49 15.79
N SER A 209 7.08 -2.55 15.80
CA SER A 209 6.75 -1.13 15.83
C SER A 209 6.76 -0.55 14.41
N PRO A 210 5.63 -0.07 13.88
CA PRO A 210 5.61 0.53 12.54
C PRO A 210 6.57 1.71 12.34
N SER A 211 7.00 2.38 13.41
CA SER A 211 8.03 3.42 13.34
C SER A 211 9.41 2.89 12.92
N GLU A 212 9.67 1.60 13.06
CA GLU A 212 10.90 0.94 12.58
C GLU A 212 11.02 0.95 11.05
N LEU A 213 9.90 1.14 10.34
CA LEU A 213 9.91 1.33 8.88
C LEU A 213 10.56 2.65 8.46
N ILE A 214 10.71 3.61 9.37
CA ILE A 214 11.39 4.89 9.11
C ILE A 214 12.88 4.71 9.45
N ALA A 215 13.56 3.88 8.68
CA ALA A 215 14.96 3.54 8.88
C ALA A 215 15.86 4.19 7.81
N HIS A 216 17.11 4.45 8.20
CA HIS A 216 18.12 5.00 7.31
C HIS A 216 19.42 4.21 7.43
N GLU A 217 20.14 4.11 6.33
CA GLU A 217 21.50 3.60 6.28
C GLU A 217 22.39 4.68 5.66
N GLY A 218 23.18 5.34 6.51
CA GLY A 218 23.89 6.58 6.14
C GLY A 218 22.88 7.68 5.78
N GLU A 219 23.01 8.26 4.59
CA GLU A 219 22.10 9.30 4.09
C GLU A 219 20.91 8.75 3.32
N ARG A 220 20.86 7.44 3.06
CA ARG A 220 19.79 6.79 2.29
C ARG A 220 18.68 6.29 3.19
N GLY A 221 17.44 6.41 2.71
CA GLY A 221 16.30 5.72 3.34
C GLY A 221 16.34 4.23 3.03
N VAL A 222 16.03 3.39 4.03
CA VAL A 222 15.91 1.94 3.83
C VAL A 222 14.65 1.63 3.04
N ILE A 223 14.75 0.69 2.11
CA ILE A 223 13.60 0.10 1.42
C ILE A 223 13.18 -1.14 2.19
N SER A 224 11.95 -1.17 2.66
CA SER A 224 11.33 -2.30 3.33
C SER A 224 10.35 -2.97 2.37
N ALA A 225 10.54 -4.24 2.05
CA ALA A 225 9.63 -4.99 1.19
C ALA A 225 8.92 -6.06 2.01
N LEU A 226 7.59 -6.03 2.01
CA LEU A 226 6.75 -7.07 2.57
C LEU A 226 6.46 -8.09 1.46
N GLU A 227 7.11 -9.23 1.54
CA GLU A 227 6.88 -10.34 0.62
C GLU A 227 5.61 -11.10 1.01
N LEU A 228 4.72 -11.28 0.05
CA LEU A 228 3.39 -11.81 0.25
C LEU A 228 3.05 -12.93 -0.74
N PRO A 229 3.87 -13.98 -0.86
CA PRO A 229 3.63 -15.06 -1.82
C PRO A 229 2.27 -15.74 -1.58
N ASP A 230 1.83 -15.79 -0.32
CA ASP A 230 0.62 -16.51 0.12
C ASP A 230 -0.58 -15.58 0.38
N VAL A 231 -0.45 -14.27 0.09
CA VAL A 231 -1.51 -13.27 0.35
C VAL A 231 -2.81 -13.54 -0.38
N ARG A 232 -2.74 -14.27 -1.50
CA ARG A 232 -3.93 -14.68 -2.25
C ARG A 232 -4.86 -15.57 -1.40
N ASP A 233 -4.29 -16.28 -0.43
CA ASP A 233 -5.02 -17.17 0.46
C ASP A 233 -5.47 -16.45 1.75
N MET A 234 -4.93 -15.25 2.03
CA MET A 234 -5.22 -14.45 3.24
C MET A 234 -5.42 -12.95 2.95
N PRO A 235 -6.26 -12.54 1.99
CA PRO A 235 -6.40 -11.14 1.61
C PRO A 235 -6.92 -10.26 2.76
N GLU A 236 -7.72 -10.80 3.67
CA GLU A 236 -8.25 -10.07 4.83
C GLU A 236 -7.15 -9.77 5.86
N LEU A 237 -6.27 -10.73 6.13
CA LEU A 237 -5.13 -10.48 7.02
C LEU A 237 -4.22 -9.38 6.46
N PHE A 238 -3.94 -9.42 5.16
CA PHE A 238 -3.15 -8.39 4.49
C PHE A 238 -3.80 -7.00 4.57
N SER A 239 -5.10 -6.91 4.24
CA SER A 239 -5.80 -5.63 4.28
C SER A 239 -5.85 -5.04 5.68
N THR A 240 -6.11 -5.87 6.70
CA THR A 240 -6.16 -5.43 8.09
C THR A 240 -4.78 -5.13 8.65
N PHE A 241 -3.74 -5.89 8.29
CA PHE A 241 -2.36 -5.57 8.61
C PHE A 241 -1.98 -4.19 8.07
N THR A 242 -2.27 -3.92 6.80
CA THR A 242 -2.01 -2.62 6.17
C THR A 242 -2.67 -1.48 6.94
N MET A 243 -3.94 -1.66 7.31
CA MET A 243 -4.66 -0.67 8.12
C MET A 243 -4.05 -0.48 9.51
N TRP A 244 -3.66 -1.58 10.16
CA TRP A 244 -3.01 -1.52 11.46
C TRP A 244 -1.71 -0.71 11.40
N VAL A 245 -0.84 -0.99 10.42
CA VAL A 245 0.42 -0.23 10.23
C VAL A 245 0.14 1.25 10.01
N LEU A 246 -0.76 1.60 9.10
CA LEU A 246 -1.09 3.00 8.81
C LEU A 246 -1.72 3.70 10.02
N SER A 247 -2.63 3.03 10.75
CA SER A 247 -3.27 3.59 11.95
C SER A 247 -2.26 3.79 13.09
N ARG A 248 -1.34 2.86 13.29
CA ARG A 248 -0.28 2.97 14.30
C ARG A 248 0.69 4.11 13.96
N LEU A 249 1.13 4.23 12.72
CA LEU A 249 1.95 5.37 12.28
C LEU A 249 1.23 6.70 12.48
N PHE A 250 -0.07 6.75 12.17
CA PHE A 250 -0.86 7.95 12.41
C PHE A 250 -0.92 8.32 13.90
N SER A 251 -1.06 7.33 14.80
CA SER A 251 -1.10 7.56 16.24
C SER A 251 0.27 7.90 16.82
N ASP A 252 1.31 7.19 16.41
CA ASP A 252 2.61 7.18 17.08
C ASP A 252 3.53 8.30 16.57
N LEU A 253 3.39 8.71 15.31
CA LEU A 253 4.24 9.74 14.73
C LEU A 253 3.79 11.17 15.14
N PRO A 254 4.75 12.06 15.44
CA PRO A 254 4.43 13.47 15.66
C PRO A 254 4.00 14.14 14.35
N GLU A 255 3.16 15.16 14.46
CA GLU A 255 2.83 16.00 13.32
C GLU A 255 4.04 16.83 12.89
N VAL A 256 4.30 16.84 11.57
CA VAL A 256 5.42 17.57 10.97
C VAL A 256 4.96 18.62 9.94
N GLY A 257 3.65 18.60 9.62
CA GLY A 257 3.09 19.50 8.62
C GLY A 257 3.55 19.19 7.19
N ASP A 258 3.56 20.20 6.33
CA ASP A 258 4.06 20.05 4.96
C ASP A 258 5.60 20.11 4.96
N THR A 259 6.22 18.94 4.79
CA THR A 259 7.68 18.79 4.72
C THR A 259 8.15 18.74 3.28
N PRO A 260 9.36 19.23 2.95
CA PRO A 260 9.94 19.14 1.62
C PRO A 260 10.27 17.70 1.20
N LEU A 261 10.53 16.82 2.19
CA LEU A 261 10.76 15.39 2.02
C LEU A 261 9.79 14.62 2.91
N PRO A 262 9.08 13.60 2.38
CA PRO A 262 8.35 12.67 3.23
C PRO A 262 9.32 11.88 4.13
N ARG A 263 8.83 11.41 5.27
CA ARG A 263 9.58 10.52 6.16
C ARG A 263 9.54 9.08 5.67
N LEU A 264 8.38 8.69 5.12
CA LEU A 264 8.11 7.34 4.65
C LEU A 264 7.10 7.41 3.50
N VAL A 265 7.30 6.60 2.48
CA VAL A 265 6.33 6.42 1.39
C VAL A 265 5.97 4.94 1.27
N PHE A 266 4.68 4.65 1.37
CA PHE A 266 4.11 3.33 1.13
C PHE A 266 3.74 3.16 -0.34
N PHE A 267 4.05 2.00 -0.91
CA PHE A 267 3.56 1.55 -2.20
C PHE A 267 2.85 0.22 -2.01
N PHE A 268 1.54 0.21 -2.23
CA PHE A 268 0.72 -0.99 -2.18
C PHE A 268 0.51 -1.53 -3.58
N ASP A 269 1.30 -2.53 -3.98
CA ASP A 269 1.08 -3.23 -5.26
C ASP A 269 -0.16 -4.12 -5.16
N GLU A 270 -0.82 -4.33 -6.31
CA GLU A 270 -2.11 -5.01 -6.44
C GLU A 270 -3.15 -4.50 -5.42
N ALA A 271 -3.27 -3.16 -5.33
CA ALA A 271 -4.08 -2.47 -4.33
C ALA A 271 -5.56 -2.91 -4.31
N HIS A 272 -6.06 -3.57 -5.37
CA HIS A 272 -7.39 -4.16 -5.39
C HIS A 272 -7.60 -5.17 -4.25
N LEU A 273 -6.54 -5.84 -3.77
CA LEU A 273 -6.62 -6.79 -2.65
C LEU A 273 -6.98 -6.11 -1.32
N LEU A 274 -6.63 -4.84 -1.15
CA LEU A 274 -7.02 -4.09 0.05
C LEU A 274 -8.52 -3.85 0.12
N PHE A 275 -9.16 -3.65 -1.02
CA PHE A 275 -10.55 -3.20 -1.11
C PHE A 275 -11.51 -4.30 -1.52
N SER A 276 -11.01 -5.46 -1.99
CA SER A 276 -11.85 -6.59 -2.36
C SER A 276 -12.66 -7.09 -1.17
N GLY A 277 -13.98 -7.13 -1.28
CA GLY A 277 -14.89 -7.53 -0.21
C GLY A 277 -14.86 -6.62 1.03
N ALA A 278 -14.26 -5.43 0.95
CA ALA A 278 -14.17 -4.50 2.06
C ALA A 278 -15.55 -3.96 2.48
N SER A 279 -15.80 -3.90 3.80
CA SER A 279 -16.98 -3.25 4.34
C SER A 279 -16.90 -1.73 4.14
N ARG A 280 -18.06 -1.07 4.15
CA ARG A 280 -18.12 0.39 4.05
C ARG A 280 -17.33 1.08 5.18
N ASN A 281 -17.48 0.59 6.41
CA ASN A 281 -16.75 1.12 7.56
C ASN A 281 -15.23 1.03 7.39
N PHE A 282 -14.74 -0.07 6.81
CA PHE A 282 -13.31 -0.22 6.52
C PHE A 282 -12.84 0.79 5.46
N VAL A 283 -13.59 0.97 4.37
CA VAL A 283 -13.27 1.96 3.32
C VAL A 283 -13.27 3.38 3.89
N ASP A 284 -14.25 3.72 4.75
CA ASP A 284 -14.33 5.02 5.41
C ASP A 284 -13.12 5.26 6.32
N GLU A 285 -12.69 4.24 7.06
CA GLU A 285 -11.50 4.32 7.93
C GLU A 285 -10.21 4.46 7.12
N VAL A 286 -10.02 3.67 6.03
CA VAL A 286 -8.88 3.85 5.11
C VAL A 286 -8.85 5.27 4.56
N THR A 287 -10.00 5.77 4.11
CA THR A 287 -10.12 7.13 3.56
C THR A 287 -9.73 8.18 4.60
N ARG A 288 -10.18 8.00 5.85
CA ARG A 288 -9.85 8.89 6.97
C ARG A 288 -8.35 8.90 7.25
N VAL A 289 -7.76 7.71 7.40
CA VAL A 289 -6.34 7.56 7.73
C VAL A 289 -5.47 8.10 6.61
N VAL A 290 -5.73 7.73 5.36
CA VAL A 290 -4.98 8.23 4.18
C VAL A 290 -5.02 9.76 4.13
N ARG A 291 -6.18 10.37 4.34
CA ARG A 291 -6.31 11.84 4.36
C ARG A 291 -5.47 12.51 5.45
N LEU A 292 -5.40 11.92 6.63
CA LEU A 292 -4.80 12.53 7.81
C LEU A 292 -3.30 12.24 7.95
N ILE A 293 -2.83 11.08 7.49
CA ILE A 293 -1.44 10.64 7.69
C ILE A 293 -0.40 11.52 6.97
N ARG A 294 -0.86 12.31 6.01
CA ARG A 294 -0.06 13.34 5.35
C ARG A 294 0.59 14.28 6.36
N SER A 295 -0.12 14.71 7.42
CA SER A 295 0.40 15.59 8.47
C SER A 295 1.57 14.97 9.25
N LYS A 296 1.75 13.66 9.16
CA LYS A 296 2.85 12.89 9.77
C LYS A 296 4.05 12.72 8.84
N GLY A 297 4.00 13.28 7.63
CA GLY A 297 5.04 13.14 6.62
C GLY A 297 5.05 11.76 5.95
N VAL A 298 3.91 11.07 5.91
CA VAL A 298 3.79 9.75 5.32
C VAL A 298 2.97 9.82 4.03
N GLY A 299 3.54 9.34 2.93
CA GLY A 299 2.88 9.20 1.63
C GLY A 299 2.32 7.79 1.43
N VAL A 300 1.22 7.68 0.70
CA VAL A 300 0.60 6.39 0.35
C VAL A 300 0.32 6.35 -1.14
N PHE A 301 0.87 5.38 -1.83
CA PHE A 301 0.69 5.15 -3.25
C PHE A 301 0.03 3.79 -3.48
N PHE A 302 -1.04 3.78 -4.23
CA PHE A 302 -1.69 2.55 -4.66
C PHE A 302 -1.25 2.21 -6.09
N VAL A 303 -0.88 0.95 -6.29
CA VAL A 303 -0.49 0.44 -7.60
C VAL A 303 -1.52 -0.61 -8.02
N THR A 304 -2.16 -0.43 -9.18
CA THR A 304 -3.25 -1.29 -9.62
C THR A 304 -3.39 -1.34 -11.14
N GLN A 305 -4.22 -2.23 -11.64
CA GLN A 305 -4.45 -2.38 -13.08
C GLN A 305 -5.48 -1.38 -13.61
N THR A 306 -6.46 -1.01 -12.80
CA THR A 306 -7.51 -0.08 -13.17
C THR A 306 -7.84 0.85 -11.99
N PRO A 307 -8.11 2.15 -12.24
CA PRO A 307 -8.49 3.07 -11.17
C PRO A 307 -9.75 2.66 -10.40
N GLN A 308 -10.66 1.90 -11.02
CA GLN A 308 -11.90 1.42 -10.40
C GLN A 308 -11.69 0.39 -9.30
N ASP A 309 -10.49 -0.19 -9.19
CA ASP A 309 -10.12 -1.07 -8.08
C ASP A 309 -10.06 -0.31 -6.74
N ILE A 310 -9.94 1.01 -6.81
CA ILE A 310 -9.82 1.90 -5.64
C ILE A 310 -11.15 2.63 -5.43
N PRO A 311 -11.72 2.63 -4.21
CA PRO A 311 -12.92 3.38 -3.91
C PRO A 311 -12.79 4.88 -4.22
N GLU A 312 -13.86 5.50 -4.72
CA GLU A 312 -13.86 6.91 -5.12
C GLU A 312 -13.42 7.86 -4.01
N SER A 313 -13.83 7.58 -2.77
CA SER A 313 -13.44 8.37 -1.59
C SER A 313 -11.94 8.35 -1.35
N VAL A 314 -11.26 7.24 -1.64
CA VAL A 314 -9.81 7.09 -1.55
C VAL A 314 -9.14 7.75 -2.76
N LEU A 315 -9.63 7.49 -3.99
CA LEU A 315 -9.12 8.11 -5.22
C LEU A 315 -9.09 9.65 -5.15
N ALA A 316 -10.08 10.24 -4.49
CA ALA A 316 -10.16 11.69 -4.29
C ALA A 316 -9.02 12.26 -3.43
N GLN A 317 -8.31 11.42 -2.66
CA GLN A 317 -7.16 11.83 -1.84
C GLN A 317 -5.83 11.75 -2.60
N LEU A 318 -5.80 11.14 -3.81
CA LEU A 318 -4.57 10.84 -4.53
C LEU A 318 -4.21 11.99 -5.48
N GLY A 319 -3.26 12.85 -5.04
CA GLY A 319 -2.87 14.05 -5.76
C GLY A 319 -1.93 13.80 -6.94
N THR A 320 -1.11 12.74 -6.87
CA THR A 320 -0.19 12.34 -7.94
C THR A 320 -0.72 11.10 -8.65
N ARG A 321 -0.77 11.12 -9.97
CA ARG A 321 -1.25 9.97 -10.75
C ARG A 321 -0.31 9.68 -11.91
N ILE A 322 0.10 8.42 -12.04
CA ILE A 322 0.93 7.90 -13.13
C ILE A 322 0.12 6.81 -13.83
N HIS A 323 -0.37 7.12 -15.02
CA HIS A 323 -1.18 6.20 -15.80
C HIS A 323 -0.39 5.66 -16.97
N HIS A 324 -0.03 4.38 -16.88
CA HIS A 324 0.44 3.60 -18.02
C HIS A 324 -0.73 3.21 -18.93
N ALA A 325 -0.42 2.48 -20.00
CA ALA A 325 -1.44 2.04 -20.94
C ALA A 325 -2.60 1.33 -20.26
N LEU A 326 -3.81 1.80 -20.52
CA LEU A 326 -5.05 1.10 -20.17
C LEU A 326 -5.58 0.39 -21.42
N ARG A 327 -5.82 -0.91 -21.34
CA ARG A 327 -6.34 -1.70 -22.47
C ARG A 327 -7.85 -1.84 -22.32
N ALA A 328 -8.57 -1.61 -23.41
CA ALA A 328 -10.02 -1.71 -23.47
C ALA A 328 -10.42 -2.81 -24.46
N HIS A 329 -10.76 -3.99 -23.96
CA HIS A 329 -11.15 -5.15 -24.78
C HIS A 329 -12.65 -5.40 -24.75
N THR A 330 -13.36 -4.86 -23.77
CA THR A 330 -14.80 -5.02 -23.59
C THR A 330 -15.50 -3.66 -23.55
N PRO A 331 -16.82 -3.58 -23.81
CA PRO A 331 -17.58 -2.34 -23.63
C PRO A 331 -17.47 -1.76 -22.21
N LYS A 332 -17.31 -2.62 -21.19
CA LYS A 332 -17.08 -2.20 -19.82
C LYS A 332 -15.75 -1.48 -19.71
N ASP A 333 -14.68 -2.00 -20.32
CA ASP A 333 -13.34 -1.40 -20.27
C ASP A 333 -13.34 -0.03 -20.98
N VAL A 334 -14.06 0.10 -22.10
CA VAL A 334 -14.23 1.39 -22.81
C VAL A 334 -14.92 2.42 -21.91
N LYS A 335 -15.94 2.00 -21.16
CA LYS A 335 -16.60 2.89 -20.18
C LYS A 335 -15.62 3.35 -19.11
N VAL A 336 -14.86 2.43 -18.51
CA VAL A 336 -13.81 2.70 -17.52
C VAL A 336 -12.80 3.70 -18.05
N LEU A 337 -12.30 3.46 -19.26
CA LEU A 337 -11.33 4.33 -19.92
C LEU A 337 -11.88 5.76 -20.09
N ASN A 338 -13.10 5.91 -20.58
CA ASN A 338 -13.74 7.20 -20.77
C ASN A 338 -14.01 7.93 -19.42
N GLU A 339 -14.42 7.20 -18.39
CA GLU A 339 -14.60 7.76 -17.04
C GLU A 339 -13.26 8.21 -16.45
N THR A 340 -12.22 7.39 -16.61
CA THR A 340 -10.85 7.74 -16.18
C THR A 340 -10.37 9.00 -16.90
N ALA A 341 -10.51 9.09 -18.22
CA ALA A 341 -10.08 10.25 -19.01
C ALA A 341 -10.71 11.56 -18.53
N LYS A 342 -11.96 11.54 -18.08
CA LYS A 342 -12.67 12.71 -17.55
C LYS A 342 -12.10 13.23 -16.22
N THR A 343 -11.32 12.44 -15.52
CA THR A 343 -10.72 12.82 -14.23
C THR A 343 -9.40 13.58 -14.39
N PHE A 344 -8.88 13.67 -15.60
CA PHE A 344 -7.65 14.41 -15.87
C PHE A 344 -7.91 15.91 -15.95
N PRO A 345 -6.91 16.74 -15.62
CA PRO A 345 -6.98 18.18 -15.83
C PRO A 345 -7.24 18.52 -17.30
N PHE A 346 -7.77 19.71 -17.55
CA PHE A 346 -7.94 20.21 -18.92
C PHE A 346 -6.60 20.18 -19.67
N SER A 347 -6.62 19.54 -20.83
CA SER A 347 -5.45 19.34 -21.70
C SER A 347 -5.89 19.36 -23.16
N PRO A 348 -5.03 19.80 -24.10
CA PRO A 348 -5.27 19.64 -25.52
C PRO A 348 -5.17 18.18 -25.99
N LEU A 349 -4.65 17.26 -25.13
CA LEU A 349 -4.54 15.83 -25.45
C LEU A 349 -5.90 15.14 -25.29
N ASP A 350 -6.28 14.33 -26.27
CA ASP A 350 -7.39 13.38 -26.12
C ASP A 350 -6.92 12.19 -25.26
N ILE A 351 -7.10 12.30 -23.96
CA ILE A 351 -6.64 11.30 -22.98
C ILE A 351 -7.28 9.93 -23.25
N ALA A 352 -8.54 9.89 -23.71
CA ALA A 352 -9.22 8.64 -24.03
C ALA A 352 -8.59 7.92 -25.24
N ALA A 353 -8.05 8.66 -26.18
CA ALA A 353 -7.30 8.12 -27.30
C ALA A 353 -5.83 7.79 -26.94
N VAL A 354 -5.20 8.61 -26.09
CA VAL A 354 -3.79 8.46 -25.70
C VAL A 354 -3.57 7.23 -24.81
N LEU A 355 -4.36 7.05 -23.75
CA LEU A 355 -4.14 5.98 -22.76
C LEU A 355 -4.05 4.56 -23.34
N PRO A 356 -4.93 4.14 -24.29
CA PRO A 356 -4.79 2.80 -24.89
C PRO A 356 -3.65 2.71 -25.90
N ALA A 357 -3.17 3.83 -26.43
CA ALA A 357 -2.11 3.89 -27.45
C ALA A 357 -0.70 3.90 -26.86
N LEU A 358 -0.54 4.16 -25.55
CA LEU A 358 0.76 4.17 -24.89
C LEU A 358 1.52 2.85 -25.06
N GLY A 359 2.81 2.98 -25.31
CA GLY A 359 3.76 1.87 -25.34
C GLY A 359 4.21 1.41 -23.95
N THR A 360 5.00 0.35 -23.92
CA THR A 360 5.59 -0.15 -22.65
C THR A 360 6.59 0.86 -22.09
N GLY A 361 6.39 1.27 -20.84
CA GLY A 361 7.21 2.27 -20.16
C GLY A 361 6.88 3.70 -20.56
N GLU A 362 5.72 3.92 -21.22
CA GLU A 362 5.15 5.24 -21.44
C GLU A 362 4.03 5.48 -20.44
N ALA A 363 3.84 6.72 -20.02
CA ALA A 363 2.79 7.08 -19.08
C ALA A 363 2.29 8.52 -19.28
N VAL A 364 1.05 8.74 -18.87
CA VAL A 364 0.50 10.08 -18.64
C VAL A 364 0.58 10.36 -17.16
N VAL A 365 1.24 11.45 -16.78
CA VAL A 365 1.45 11.83 -15.38
C VAL A 365 0.69 13.10 -15.08
N THR A 366 -0.02 13.08 -13.95
CA THR A 366 -0.57 14.28 -13.34
C THR A 366 0.02 14.45 -11.96
N GLY A 367 0.40 15.66 -11.64
CA GLY A 367 0.91 16.04 -10.32
C GLY A 367 0.47 17.45 -10.00
N LEU A 368 0.60 17.83 -8.74
CA LEU A 368 0.40 19.21 -8.35
C LEU A 368 1.71 19.97 -8.55
N GLY A 369 1.67 21.05 -9.32
CA GLY A 369 2.77 21.99 -9.42
C GLY A 369 3.01 22.75 -8.10
N ASP A 370 4.07 23.53 -8.05
CA ASP A 370 4.40 24.36 -6.87
C ASP A 370 3.29 25.38 -6.55
N ASP A 371 2.50 25.77 -7.55
CA ASP A 371 1.32 26.63 -7.41
C ASP A 371 0.06 25.89 -6.93
N GLY A 372 0.16 24.58 -6.66
CA GLY A 372 -0.94 23.72 -6.24
C GLY A 372 -1.91 23.35 -7.37
N ARG A 373 -1.64 23.75 -8.61
CA ARG A 373 -2.47 23.37 -9.77
C ARG A 373 -2.06 22.02 -10.32
N ALA A 374 -3.04 21.25 -10.76
CA ALA A 374 -2.78 19.98 -11.43
C ALA A 374 -2.09 20.23 -12.78
N GLN A 375 -0.98 19.55 -12.99
CA GLN A 375 -0.22 19.54 -14.24
C GLN A 375 -0.29 18.17 -14.88
N LEU A 376 -0.26 18.12 -16.21
CA LEU A 376 -0.32 16.89 -16.97
C LEU A 376 0.92 16.77 -17.86
N PHE A 377 1.55 15.60 -17.83
CA PHE A 377 2.70 15.27 -18.65
C PHE A 377 2.50 13.91 -19.33
N SER A 378 2.92 13.79 -20.59
CA SER A 378 3.10 12.51 -21.28
C SER A 378 4.60 12.21 -21.33
N GLN A 379 5.01 11.00 -20.93
CA GLN A 379 6.43 10.71 -20.76
C GLN A 379 6.80 9.26 -21.09
N GLN A 380 8.07 9.05 -21.40
CA GLN A 380 8.72 7.75 -21.38
C GLN A 380 9.60 7.64 -20.13
N LEU A 381 9.39 6.57 -19.35
CA LEU A 381 10.09 6.36 -18.08
C LEU A 381 11.58 6.10 -18.27
N GLU A 382 12.38 6.60 -17.36
CA GLU A 382 13.79 6.27 -17.23
C GLU A 382 14.01 4.78 -16.92
N GLY A 383 15.19 4.27 -17.24
CA GLY A 383 15.62 2.95 -16.79
C GLY A 383 15.89 2.98 -15.27
N THR A 384 15.51 1.89 -14.59
CA THR A 384 15.85 1.67 -13.18
C THR A 384 17.32 1.31 -13.05
N SER A 385 17.95 1.57 -11.90
CA SER A 385 19.36 1.29 -11.64
C SER A 385 19.67 -0.17 -11.26
N PHE A 386 18.65 -1.03 -11.23
CA PHE A 386 18.80 -2.48 -10.95
C PHE A 386 18.20 -3.34 -12.07
N PRO A 387 18.43 -4.67 -12.12
CA PRO A 387 18.08 -5.56 -13.22
C PRO A 387 16.59 -5.66 -13.52
#